data_6d2715fa44ecc5ad698a5744fe51c67d
#
_entry.id   6d2715fa44ecc5ad698a5744fe51c67d
#
_cell.length_a   1.000
_cell.length_b   1.000
_cell.length_c   1.000
_cell.angle_alpha   90.00
_cell.angle_beta   90.00
_cell.angle_gamma   90.00
#
_symmetry.space_group_name_H-M   'P 1'
#
loop_
_entity.id
_entity.type
_entity.pdbx_description
1 polymer ?
#
loop_
_entity_poly.entity_id
_entity_poly.type
_entity_poly.pdbx_seq_one_letter_code
_entity_poly.pdbx_strand_id
1 'polypeptide(L)'
;MNKYIATLALTCLSAATCMSAKKAPATAPRIADLESLKTLRTELADVDSLMRNGIMTEEVSGLDYFTGYSYRTLYDWDQYFESIVQLYMGWPADYIKNGVTIFLDNQREDGFIVRSVPGNKFHDYEHVKPFLAQIALLVCDQYGDKDWILTPEYMKRLQKYIDYWLVNMDSNGNGLSEWMSAPHTGMDNQLERAGLWLDQVCEGVDLNSYLVRETRAFARLAEMAGDKQLAAEYRKKSDELAERIRTMMWDDEDGFYYDLKVNPDGPMDKYNEIARVNMYKQKGNMIPVRSISSFAPMFCEVATPEQVDRMTTEYLFNPEEFWTPAPMAALSKSEPWYSTILLPNDVGCSWRANVWIPTNYMVYHGLRNYGKDQLASIVAHYTQKIVKEAGNREYYNSETGEGCGLDPFWGWSLLGHFMEWEDSVPYDVTKID
;
A
#
# COMPACT_ATOMS: atom_id res chain seq x y z
N MET A 1 10.67 -25.72 18.30
CA MET A 1 9.84 -25.34 17.15
C MET A 1 10.65 -24.57 16.09
N ASN A 2 11.62 -23.72 16.48
CA ASN A 2 12.35 -22.86 15.54
C ASN A 2 13.35 -23.54 14.57
N LYS A 3 13.71 -24.80 14.74
CA LYS A 3 14.64 -25.50 13.83
C LYS A 3 14.00 -26.06 12.53
N TYR A 4 12.68 -26.19 12.51
CA TYR A 4 11.98 -26.80 11.36
C TYR A 4 11.64 -25.79 10.25
N ILE A 5 11.46 -24.51 10.58
CA ILE A 5 11.11 -23.46 9.61
C ILE A 5 12.34 -23.07 8.78
N ALA A 6 13.51 -22.95 9.39
CA ALA A 6 14.76 -22.68 8.70
C ALA A 6 15.17 -23.81 7.72
N THR A 7 14.83 -25.06 8.02
CA THR A 7 15.15 -26.21 7.17
C THR A 7 14.19 -26.32 5.97
N LEU A 8 12.94 -25.87 6.07
CA LEU A 8 12.01 -25.84 4.93
C LEU A 8 12.37 -24.74 3.92
N ALA A 9 12.85 -23.59 4.35
CA ALA A 9 13.26 -22.52 3.44
C ALA A 9 14.48 -22.90 2.57
N LEU A 10 15.44 -23.65 3.13
CA LEU A 10 16.66 -24.06 2.39
C LEU A 10 16.43 -25.22 1.40
N THR A 11 15.43 -26.08 1.61
CA THR A 11 15.16 -27.21 0.72
C THR A 11 14.32 -26.86 -0.51
N CYS A 12 13.64 -25.71 -0.53
CA CYS A 12 12.83 -25.28 -1.68
C CYS A 12 13.65 -24.56 -2.78
N LEU A 13 14.88 -24.14 -2.52
CA LEU A 13 15.71 -23.38 -3.47
C LEU A 13 16.32 -24.20 -4.61
N SER A 14 16.17 -25.53 -4.63
CA SER A 14 16.86 -26.40 -5.61
C SER A 14 16.00 -27.02 -6.72
N ALA A 15 14.73 -26.63 -6.85
CA ALA A 15 13.81 -27.23 -7.85
C ALA A 15 13.07 -26.19 -8.71
N ALA A 16 13.75 -25.16 -9.20
CA ALA A 16 13.20 -24.27 -10.23
C ALA A 16 13.52 -24.78 -11.61
N THR A 17 12.76 -25.73 -12.12
CA THR A 17 12.75 -26.10 -13.55
C THR A 17 11.44 -25.65 -14.19
N CYS A 18 11.57 -24.64 -15.04
CA CYS A 18 10.77 -24.31 -16.22
C CYS A 18 9.32 -24.83 -16.24
N MET A 19 8.36 -24.00 -15.85
CA MET A 19 6.96 -24.21 -16.21
C MET A 19 6.52 -23.14 -17.20
N SER A 20 6.09 -23.60 -18.39
CA SER A 20 5.58 -22.78 -19.48
C SER A 20 4.39 -21.92 -19.03
N ALA A 21 4.41 -20.64 -19.41
CA ALA A 21 3.30 -19.72 -19.22
C ALA A 21 1.99 -20.31 -19.78
N LYS A 22 1.01 -20.55 -18.94
CA LYS A 22 -0.35 -20.87 -19.35
C LYS A 22 -0.99 -19.62 -19.92
N LYS A 23 -1.43 -19.70 -21.18
CA LYS A 23 -2.23 -18.69 -21.85
C LYS A 23 -3.51 -18.44 -21.06
N ALA A 24 -3.77 -17.20 -20.65
CA ALA A 24 -5.00 -16.83 -19.96
C ALA A 24 -6.24 -17.19 -20.79
N PRO A 25 -7.35 -17.66 -20.19
CA PRO A 25 -8.58 -17.93 -20.92
C PRO A 25 -9.17 -16.62 -21.47
N ALA A 26 -9.78 -16.70 -22.66
CA ALA A 26 -10.23 -15.56 -23.48
C ALA A 26 -11.35 -14.70 -22.85
N THR A 27 -11.99 -15.15 -21.78
CA THR A 27 -12.95 -14.38 -20.96
C THR A 27 -12.90 -14.90 -19.54
N ALA A 28 -12.19 -14.20 -18.65
CA ALA A 28 -12.25 -14.51 -17.23
C ALA A 28 -13.60 -14.02 -16.67
N PRO A 29 -14.32 -14.81 -15.83
CA PRO A 29 -15.48 -14.33 -15.11
C PRO A 29 -15.06 -13.19 -14.19
N ARG A 30 -15.95 -12.21 -13.93
CA ARG A 30 -15.71 -11.21 -12.89
C ARG A 30 -15.44 -11.94 -11.59
N ILE A 31 -14.43 -11.52 -10.86
CA ILE A 31 -13.99 -12.25 -9.65
C ILE A 31 -15.15 -12.41 -8.64
N ALA A 32 -15.99 -11.38 -8.55
CA ALA A 32 -17.15 -11.37 -7.67
C ALA A 32 -18.18 -12.47 -7.99
N ASP A 33 -18.18 -13.02 -9.19
CA ASP A 33 -19.15 -14.05 -9.64
C ASP A 33 -18.65 -15.50 -9.40
N LEU A 34 -17.42 -15.67 -8.88
CA LEU A 34 -16.89 -16.99 -8.58
C LEU A 34 -17.69 -17.68 -7.47
N GLU A 35 -18.11 -18.93 -7.69
CA GLU A 35 -18.92 -19.69 -6.71
C GLU A 35 -18.19 -19.90 -5.38
N SER A 36 -16.86 -20.08 -5.42
CA SER A 36 -16.05 -20.19 -4.21
C SER A 36 -16.09 -18.93 -3.37
N LEU A 37 -16.11 -17.74 -4.00
CA LEU A 37 -16.23 -16.47 -3.31
C LEU A 37 -17.64 -16.24 -2.77
N LYS A 38 -18.66 -16.66 -3.50
CA LYS A 38 -20.07 -16.60 -3.02
C LYS A 38 -20.27 -17.48 -1.78
N THR A 39 -19.62 -18.65 -1.75
CA THR A 39 -19.64 -19.54 -0.58
C THR A 39 -18.97 -18.85 0.60
N LEU A 40 -17.75 -18.28 0.42
CA LEU A 40 -17.04 -17.58 1.47
C LEU A 40 -17.85 -16.37 2.01
N ARG A 41 -18.54 -15.60 1.15
CA ARG A 41 -19.43 -14.52 1.59
C ARG A 41 -20.54 -15.00 2.53
N THR A 42 -21.08 -16.19 2.28
CA THR A 42 -22.11 -16.77 3.16
C THR A 42 -21.55 -17.06 4.54
N GLU A 43 -20.30 -17.50 4.61
CA GLU A 43 -19.59 -17.72 5.88
C GLU A 43 -19.24 -16.40 6.58
N LEU A 44 -19.05 -15.34 5.83
CA LEU A 44 -18.71 -13.98 6.29
C LEU A 44 -19.95 -13.06 6.45
N ALA A 45 -21.16 -13.60 6.58
CA ALA A 45 -22.38 -12.79 6.69
C ALA A 45 -22.35 -11.80 7.89
N ASP A 46 -21.76 -12.21 9.01
CA ASP A 46 -21.58 -11.33 10.17
C ASP A 46 -20.58 -10.21 9.90
N VAL A 47 -19.54 -10.48 9.11
CA VAL A 47 -18.56 -9.48 8.67
C VAL A 47 -19.22 -8.47 7.71
N ASP A 48 -20.06 -8.93 6.77
CA ASP A 48 -20.84 -8.03 5.89
C ASP A 48 -21.74 -7.11 6.73
N SER A 49 -22.42 -7.68 7.73
CA SER A 49 -23.28 -6.91 8.65
C SER A 49 -22.47 -5.86 9.41
N LEU A 50 -21.26 -6.19 9.85
CA LEU A 50 -20.35 -5.27 10.53
C LEU A 50 -19.91 -4.13 9.59
N MET A 51 -19.51 -4.45 8.36
CA MET A 51 -19.08 -3.48 7.36
C MET A 51 -20.14 -2.41 7.06
N ARG A 52 -21.44 -2.75 7.09
CA ARG A 52 -22.53 -1.79 6.81
C ARG A 52 -22.55 -0.60 7.77
N ASN A 53 -21.93 -0.71 8.94
CA ASN A 53 -21.75 0.43 9.85
C ASN A 53 -20.80 1.50 9.29
N GLY A 54 -19.96 1.16 8.32
CA GLY A 54 -19.04 2.09 7.65
C GLY A 54 -19.65 2.84 6.46
N ILE A 55 -20.92 2.60 6.11
CA ILE A 55 -21.61 3.37 5.07
C ILE A 55 -21.97 4.74 5.63
N MET A 56 -21.39 5.78 5.06
CA MET A 56 -21.54 7.17 5.46
C MET A 56 -21.98 8.01 4.26
N THR A 57 -22.65 9.15 4.54
CA THR A 57 -23.02 10.12 3.50
C THR A 57 -22.13 11.36 3.65
N GLU A 58 -21.49 11.77 2.55
CA GLU A 58 -20.72 13.02 2.51
C GLU A 58 -21.67 14.21 2.52
N GLU A 59 -21.39 15.22 3.38
CA GLU A 59 -22.37 16.27 3.71
C GLU A 59 -22.58 17.30 2.58
N VAL A 60 -21.60 17.52 1.72
CA VAL A 60 -21.67 18.52 0.65
C VAL A 60 -22.29 17.93 -0.62
N SER A 61 -21.81 16.77 -1.06
CA SER A 61 -22.26 16.11 -2.28
C SER A 61 -23.53 15.27 -2.10
N GLY A 62 -23.79 14.81 -0.87
CA GLY A 62 -24.84 13.84 -0.57
C GLY A 62 -24.54 12.42 -1.06
N LEU A 63 -23.31 12.13 -1.46
CA LEU A 63 -22.89 10.82 -1.94
C LEU A 63 -22.62 9.87 -0.78
N ASP A 64 -23.12 8.64 -0.87
CA ASP A 64 -22.78 7.60 0.09
C ASP A 64 -21.44 6.96 -0.27
N TYR A 65 -20.58 6.83 0.72
CA TYR A 65 -19.26 6.18 0.62
C TYR A 65 -19.05 5.19 1.76
N PHE A 66 -17.98 4.42 1.69
CA PHE A 66 -17.59 3.50 2.74
C PHE A 66 -16.30 3.97 3.43
N THR A 67 -16.23 3.79 4.75
CA THR A 67 -15.03 3.98 5.57
C THR A 67 -14.91 2.87 6.61
N GLY A 68 -13.71 2.42 6.89
CA GLY A 68 -13.41 1.42 7.93
C GLY A 68 -13.63 1.90 9.36
N TYR A 69 -13.95 3.18 9.55
CA TYR A 69 -14.01 3.84 10.85
C TYR A 69 -15.44 4.11 11.32
N SER A 70 -15.61 4.20 12.63
CA SER A 70 -16.89 4.58 13.26
C SER A 70 -17.20 6.09 13.18
N TYR A 71 -16.31 6.87 12.61
CA TYR A 71 -16.46 8.31 12.39
C TYR A 71 -16.41 8.66 10.90
N ARG A 72 -17.00 9.80 10.54
CA ARG A 72 -17.17 10.24 9.16
C ARG A 72 -15.89 10.81 8.58
N THR A 73 -14.95 9.97 8.25
CA THR A 73 -13.75 10.40 7.52
C THR A 73 -13.43 9.38 6.45
N LEU A 74 -13.39 9.84 5.21
CA LEU A 74 -12.88 9.11 4.07
C LEU A 74 -11.38 9.38 4.01
N TYR A 75 -10.56 8.34 4.13
CA TYR A 75 -9.13 8.41 3.97
C TYR A 75 -8.69 7.86 2.62
N ASP A 76 -7.52 8.27 2.19
CA ASP A 76 -6.96 8.06 0.86
C ASP A 76 -6.61 6.59 0.53
N TRP A 77 -5.49 6.07 1.04
CA TRP A 77 -5.06 4.70 0.70
C TRP A 77 -5.93 3.61 1.34
N ASP A 78 -6.61 3.93 2.44
CA ASP A 78 -7.60 3.07 3.10
C ASP A 78 -8.65 2.65 2.08
N GLN A 79 -9.15 3.60 1.31
CA GLN A 79 -10.15 3.36 0.27
C GLN A 79 -9.69 2.33 -0.77
N TYR A 80 -8.38 2.25 -1.09
CA TYR A 80 -7.89 1.25 -2.03
C TYR A 80 -8.12 -0.18 -1.49
N PHE A 81 -7.69 -0.43 -0.28
CA PHE A 81 -7.85 -1.74 0.36
C PHE A 81 -9.31 -2.05 0.66
N GLU A 82 -10.06 -1.08 1.12
CA GLU A 82 -11.48 -1.18 1.39
C GLU A 82 -12.30 -1.42 0.11
N SER A 83 -11.89 -0.88 -1.04
CA SER A 83 -12.52 -1.16 -2.33
C SER A 83 -12.37 -2.63 -2.73
N ILE A 84 -11.24 -3.24 -2.45
CA ILE A 84 -11.02 -4.67 -2.70
C ILE A 84 -11.90 -5.52 -1.77
N VAL A 85 -12.01 -5.15 -0.49
CA VAL A 85 -12.93 -5.81 0.43
C VAL A 85 -14.38 -5.72 -0.05
N GLN A 86 -14.83 -4.52 -0.46
CA GLN A 86 -16.19 -4.31 -1.00
C GLN A 86 -16.44 -5.16 -2.24
N LEU A 87 -15.45 -5.23 -3.16
CA LEU A 87 -15.52 -6.09 -4.34
C LEU A 87 -15.70 -7.57 -3.94
N TYR A 88 -14.87 -8.06 -3.02
CA TYR A 88 -14.95 -9.46 -2.55
C TYR A 88 -16.25 -9.75 -1.82
N MET A 89 -16.77 -8.81 -1.06
CA MET A 89 -18.09 -8.91 -0.44
C MET A 89 -19.26 -8.82 -1.43
N GLY A 90 -18.98 -8.48 -2.70
CA GLY A 90 -20.02 -8.37 -3.73
C GLY A 90 -20.89 -7.13 -3.60
N TRP A 91 -20.37 -6.09 -2.98
CA TRP A 91 -21.06 -4.80 -2.87
C TRP A 91 -21.14 -4.10 -4.24
N PRO A 92 -22.15 -3.22 -4.46
CA PRO A 92 -22.21 -2.41 -5.67
C PRO A 92 -21.00 -1.45 -5.74
N ALA A 93 -20.58 -1.12 -6.98
CA ALA A 93 -19.48 -0.22 -7.22
C ALA A 93 -19.72 1.23 -6.74
N ASP A 94 -20.96 1.57 -6.41
CA ASP A 94 -21.34 2.97 -6.13
C ASP A 94 -20.57 3.57 -4.96
N TYR A 95 -20.37 2.83 -3.86
CA TYR A 95 -19.60 3.33 -2.72
C TYR A 95 -18.12 3.59 -3.09
N ILE A 96 -17.53 2.71 -3.92
CA ILE A 96 -16.16 2.85 -4.40
C ILE A 96 -16.04 4.06 -5.34
N LYS A 97 -16.95 4.17 -6.33
CA LYS A 97 -16.99 5.30 -7.26
C LYS A 97 -17.19 6.63 -6.53
N ASN A 98 -18.12 6.65 -5.58
CA ASN A 98 -18.43 7.85 -4.81
C ASN A 98 -17.22 8.33 -4.02
N GLY A 99 -16.46 7.42 -3.39
CA GLY A 99 -15.25 7.80 -2.67
C GLY A 99 -14.20 8.47 -3.57
N VAL A 100 -13.93 7.91 -4.77
CA VAL A 100 -13.05 8.55 -5.76
C VAL A 100 -13.61 9.89 -6.23
N THR A 101 -14.92 9.96 -6.52
CA THR A 101 -15.60 11.18 -6.95
C THR A 101 -15.47 12.27 -5.88
N ILE A 102 -15.70 11.95 -4.61
CA ILE A 102 -15.59 12.89 -3.49
C ILE A 102 -14.17 13.48 -3.44
N PHE A 103 -13.12 12.67 -3.57
CA PHE A 103 -11.75 13.20 -3.62
C PHE A 103 -11.52 14.12 -4.82
N LEU A 104 -11.89 13.67 -6.03
CA LEU A 104 -11.69 14.43 -7.26
C LEU A 104 -12.50 15.74 -7.28
N ASP A 105 -13.70 15.77 -6.70
CA ASP A 105 -14.53 16.98 -6.63
C ASP A 105 -14.01 18.00 -5.60
N ASN A 106 -13.24 17.55 -4.61
CA ASN A 106 -12.54 18.41 -3.66
C ASN A 106 -11.15 18.87 -4.17
N GLN A 107 -10.80 18.62 -5.45
CA GLN A 107 -9.53 19.02 -6.03
C GLN A 107 -9.41 20.55 -6.17
N ARG A 108 -8.29 21.11 -5.72
CA ARG A 108 -7.92 22.51 -5.94
C ARG A 108 -7.54 22.76 -7.40
N GLU A 109 -7.46 24.03 -7.79
CA GLU A 109 -7.14 24.42 -9.16
C GLU A 109 -5.74 23.94 -9.60
N ASP A 110 -4.77 23.93 -8.69
CA ASP A 110 -3.41 23.45 -8.91
C ASP A 110 -3.27 21.92 -8.99
N GLY A 111 -4.31 21.18 -8.68
CA GLY A 111 -4.33 19.71 -8.70
C GLY A 111 -4.25 19.06 -7.32
N PHE A 112 -3.99 19.84 -6.26
CA PHE A 112 -3.94 19.32 -4.90
C PHE A 112 -5.32 18.78 -4.45
N ILE A 113 -5.30 17.65 -3.78
CA ILE A 113 -6.45 17.05 -3.09
C ILE A 113 -6.01 16.74 -1.67
N VAL A 114 -6.79 17.17 -0.67
CA VAL A 114 -6.51 16.81 0.72
C VAL A 114 -6.67 15.31 0.96
N ARG A 115 -5.79 14.71 1.77
CA ARG A 115 -5.76 13.25 1.99
C ARG A 115 -6.97 12.65 2.70
N SER A 116 -7.84 13.47 3.28
CA SER A 116 -9.05 13.02 3.98
C SER A 116 -10.24 13.95 3.76
N VAL A 117 -11.46 13.40 3.72
CA VAL A 117 -12.70 14.16 3.59
C VAL A 117 -13.67 13.74 4.71
N PRO A 118 -14.19 14.68 5.54
CA PRO A 118 -13.82 16.09 5.56
C PRO A 118 -12.37 16.31 5.92
N GLY A 119 -11.77 17.38 5.41
CA GLY A 119 -10.40 17.76 5.71
C GLY A 119 -10.20 18.01 7.20
N ASN A 120 -9.05 17.60 7.71
CA ASN A 120 -8.64 17.82 9.09
C ASN A 120 -7.53 18.88 9.13
N LYS A 121 -7.55 19.80 10.10
CA LYS A 121 -6.52 20.84 10.27
C LYS A 121 -5.09 20.31 10.33
N PHE A 122 -4.92 19.07 10.76
CA PHE A 122 -3.61 18.42 10.84
C PHE A 122 -3.14 17.83 9.51
N HIS A 123 -4.05 17.74 8.51
CA HIS A 123 -3.78 17.08 7.22
C HIS A 123 -4.11 17.96 6.01
N ASP A 124 -4.50 19.22 6.19
CA ASP A 124 -4.98 20.10 5.12
C ASP A 124 -3.90 20.52 4.09
N TYR A 125 -2.66 20.18 4.36
CA TYR A 125 -1.48 20.37 3.49
C TYR A 125 -0.89 19.03 2.98
N GLU A 126 -1.46 17.89 3.39
CA GLU A 126 -1.03 16.57 2.94
C GLU A 126 -1.84 16.16 1.70
N HIS A 127 -1.15 15.93 0.60
CA HIS A 127 -1.77 15.52 -0.66
C HIS A 127 -2.24 14.07 -0.60
N VAL A 128 -3.38 13.77 -1.24
CA VAL A 128 -3.95 12.42 -1.31
C VAL A 128 -2.94 11.42 -1.88
N LYS A 129 -2.79 10.25 -1.23
CA LYS A 129 -1.87 9.20 -1.69
C LYS A 129 -2.24 8.68 -3.09
N PRO A 130 -1.27 8.19 -3.88
CA PRO A 130 -1.46 7.87 -5.29
C PRO A 130 -2.15 6.51 -5.50
N PHE A 131 -3.47 6.47 -5.26
CA PHE A 131 -4.30 5.29 -5.42
C PHE A 131 -5.62 5.54 -6.20
N LEU A 132 -5.97 6.79 -6.52
CA LEU A 132 -7.28 7.08 -7.13
C LEU A 132 -7.45 6.49 -8.53
N ALA A 133 -6.40 6.52 -9.37
CA ALA A 133 -6.47 5.88 -10.69
C ALA A 133 -6.47 4.35 -10.59
N GLN A 134 -5.78 3.78 -9.61
CA GLN A 134 -5.81 2.34 -9.33
C GLN A 134 -7.22 1.89 -8.91
N ILE A 135 -7.88 2.63 -8.01
CA ILE A 135 -9.26 2.35 -7.60
C ILE A 135 -10.23 2.50 -8.78
N ALA A 136 -10.07 3.54 -9.58
CA ALA A 136 -10.91 3.74 -10.77
C ALA A 136 -10.73 2.61 -11.78
N LEU A 137 -9.50 2.15 -12.01
CA LEU A 137 -9.21 1.02 -12.89
C LEU A 137 -9.81 -0.28 -12.36
N LEU A 138 -9.72 -0.54 -11.05
CA LEU A 138 -10.37 -1.68 -10.38
C LEU A 138 -11.87 -1.71 -10.69
N VAL A 139 -12.55 -0.57 -10.63
CA VAL A 139 -13.98 -0.48 -10.97
C VAL A 139 -14.21 -0.76 -12.45
N CYS A 140 -13.41 -0.19 -13.34
CA CYS A 140 -13.51 -0.43 -14.78
C CYS A 140 -13.36 -1.91 -15.12
N ASP A 141 -12.35 -2.56 -14.56
CA ASP A 141 -12.00 -3.95 -14.89
C ASP A 141 -12.96 -4.96 -14.23
N GLN A 142 -13.32 -4.76 -12.97
CA GLN A 142 -14.09 -5.74 -12.20
C GLN A 142 -15.61 -5.56 -12.33
N TYR A 143 -16.11 -4.34 -12.48
CA TYR A 143 -17.54 -4.08 -12.63
C TYR A 143 -17.94 -3.76 -14.10
N GLY A 144 -16.97 -3.46 -14.97
CA GLY A 144 -17.19 -3.03 -16.35
C GLY A 144 -17.83 -1.65 -16.44
N ASP A 145 -17.86 -0.91 -15.35
CA ASP A 145 -18.40 0.44 -15.25
C ASP A 145 -17.27 1.46 -15.43
N LYS A 146 -17.19 2.07 -16.60
CA LYS A 146 -16.09 2.96 -16.98
C LYS A 146 -16.53 4.39 -17.33
N ASP A 147 -17.81 4.57 -17.69
CA ASP A 147 -18.29 5.84 -18.24
C ASP A 147 -18.29 6.98 -17.22
N TRP A 148 -18.33 6.66 -15.94
CA TRP A 148 -18.29 7.65 -14.85
C TRP A 148 -16.93 8.34 -14.73
N ILE A 149 -15.83 7.63 -15.00
CA ILE A 149 -14.46 8.14 -14.82
C ILE A 149 -13.80 8.59 -16.14
N LEU A 150 -14.14 7.95 -17.27
CA LEU A 150 -13.54 8.24 -18.58
C LEU A 150 -14.09 9.52 -19.23
N THR A 151 -14.73 10.39 -18.48
CA THR A 151 -15.13 11.72 -18.95
C THR A 151 -13.90 12.63 -19.10
N PRO A 152 -13.88 13.59 -20.05
CA PRO A 152 -12.77 14.52 -20.18
C PRO A 152 -12.48 15.29 -18.90
N GLU A 153 -13.50 15.57 -18.08
CA GLU A 153 -13.35 16.28 -16.83
C GLU A 153 -12.59 15.44 -15.79
N TYR A 154 -13.03 14.22 -15.48
CA TYR A 154 -12.40 13.38 -14.48
C TYR A 154 -11.03 12.88 -14.93
N MET A 155 -10.83 12.58 -16.22
CA MET A 155 -9.51 12.26 -16.74
C MET A 155 -8.53 13.41 -16.54
N LYS A 156 -8.95 14.67 -16.75
CA LYS A 156 -8.15 15.85 -16.48
C LYS A 156 -7.87 16.05 -14.99
N ARG A 157 -8.84 15.75 -14.11
CA ARG A 157 -8.66 15.82 -12.65
C ARG A 157 -7.66 14.77 -12.17
N LEU A 158 -7.76 13.53 -12.64
CA LEU A 158 -6.79 12.47 -12.36
C LEU A 158 -5.39 12.86 -12.83
N GLN A 159 -5.27 13.41 -14.04
CA GLN A 159 -3.99 13.88 -14.53
C GLN A 159 -3.37 14.97 -13.63
N LYS A 160 -4.15 15.98 -13.26
CA LYS A 160 -3.67 17.08 -12.41
C LYS A 160 -3.21 16.61 -11.03
N TYR A 161 -3.92 15.67 -10.41
CA TYR A 161 -3.54 15.16 -9.11
C TYR A 161 -2.25 14.34 -9.16
N ILE A 162 -2.05 13.54 -10.22
CA ILE A 162 -0.80 12.79 -10.42
C ILE A 162 0.35 13.75 -10.71
N ASP A 163 0.13 14.74 -11.59
CA ASP A 163 1.15 15.74 -11.92
C ASP A 163 1.52 16.60 -10.70
N TYR A 164 0.60 16.82 -9.74
CA TYR A 164 0.93 17.49 -8.50
C TYR A 164 2.02 16.74 -7.72
N TRP A 165 1.92 15.41 -7.60
CA TRP A 165 2.98 14.58 -7.03
C TRP A 165 4.30 14.71 -7.79
N LEU A 166 4.25 14.54 -9.11
CA LEU A 166 5.46 14.46 -9.95
C LEU A 166 6.18 15.81 -10.15
N VAL A 167 5.51 16.93 -9.87
CA VAL A 167 6.06 18.27 -10.12
C VAL A 167 6.13 19.13 -8.86
N ASN A 168 5.04 19.19 -8.08
CA ASN A 168 4.97 20.07 -6.91
C ASN A 168 5.60 19.44 -5.66
N MET A 169 5.67 18.12 -5.63
CA MET A 169 6.23 17.34 -4.51
C MET A 169 7.61 16.76 -4.85
N ASP A 170 8.36 17.40 -5.73
CA ASP A 170 9.76 17.14 -6.08
C ASP A 170 10.53 18.46 -5.92
N SER A 171 10.83 18.85 -4.68
CA SER A 171 11.38 20.18 -4.37
C SER A 171 12.85 20.34 -4.77
N ASN A 172 13.59 19.24 -4.84
CA ASN A 172 15.00 19.23 -5.23
C ASN A 172 15.23 18.95 -6.73
N GLY A 173 14.17 18.60 -7.47
CA GLY A 173 14.18 18.39 -8.92
C GLY A 173 14.91 17.14 -9.38
N ASN A 174 15.01 16.11 -8.55
CA ASN A 174 15.67 14.85 -8.90
C ASN A 174 14.73 13.81 -9.53
N GLY A 175 13.44 14.11 -9.57
CA GLY A 175 12.38 13.27 -10.15
C GLY A 175 11.83 12.22 -9.20
N LEU A 176 12.02 12.38 -7.89
CA LEU A 176 11.39 11.58 -6.83
C LEU A 176 10.46 12.47 -6.00
N SER A 177 9.27 11.97 -5.72
CA SER A 177 8.28 12.68 -4.91
C SER A 177 8.55 12.51 -3.42
N GLU A 178 8.11 13.49 -2.62
CA GLU A 178 8.47 13.69 -1.23
C GLU A 178 7.27 13.56 -0.28
N TRP A 179 7.46 12.87 0.86
CA TRP A 179 6.56 12.91 1.98
C TRP A 179 6.73 14.19 2.81
N MET A 180 5.63 14.75 3.28
CA MET A 180 5.63 15.94 4.15
C MET A 180 5.88 15.62 5.62
N SER A 181 5.53 14.41 6.07
CA SER A 181 5.58 13.99 7.47
C SER A 181 5.37 12.48 7.60
N ALA A 182 5.66 11.89 8.76
CA ALA A 182 5.32 10.50 9.04
C ALA A 182 3.80 10.24 8.96
N PRO A 183 2.91 11.07 9.54
CA PRO A 183 1.48 10.92 9.31
C PRO A 183 1.07 10.93 7.84
N HIS A 184 1.72 11.73 7.00
CA HIS A 184 1.47 11.74 5.56
C HIS A 184 1.80 10.40 4.89
N THR A 185 2.81 9.67 5.37
CA THR A 185 3.12 8.33 4.85
C THR A 185 1.99 7.33 5.12
N GLY A 186 1.17 7.57 6.13
CA GLY A 186 0.20 6.63 6.71
C GLY A 186 0.80 5.73 7.78
N MET A 187 2.11 5.79 8.01
CA MET A 187 2.81 5.09 9.09
C MET A 187 3.16 6.09 10.20
N ASP A 188 2.11 6.57 10.88
CA ASP A 188 2.03 7.80 11.66
C ASP A 188 3.22 8.04 12.63
N ASN A 189 3.70 7.00 13.31
CA ASN A 189 4.75 7.14 14.30
C ASN A 189 6.14 6.64 13.86
N GLN A 190 6.35 6.39 12.56
CA GLN A 190 7.68 6.13 12.01
C GLN A 190 8.45 7.44 11.77
N LEU A 191 8.64 8.21 12.84
CA LEU A 191 9.27 9.54 12.81
C LEU A 191 10.73 9.50 12.37
N GLU A 192 11.39 8.37 12.53
CA GLU A 192 12.74 8.07 12.08
C GLU A 192 12.91 8.06 10.56
N ARG A 193 11.80 7.87 9.79
CA ARG A 193 11.77 7.95 8.34
C ARG A 193 11.50 9.36 7.84
N ALA A 194 10.36 9.91 8.22
CA ALA A 194 9.79 11.10 7.60
C ALA A 194 9.65 12.31 8.52
N GLY A 195 9.97 12.17 9.81
CA GLY A 195 9.81 13.24 10.80
C GLY A 195 8.35 13.59 11.08
N LEU A 196 8.13 14.58 11.94
CA LEU A 196 6.80 15.00 12.37
C LEU A 196 6.31 16.26 11.67
N TRP A 197 7.20 17.08 11.09
CA TRP A 197 6.91 18.41 10.61
C TRP A 197 6.91 18.52 9.08
N LEU A 198 6.26 19.55 8.58
CA LEU A 198 5.92 19.85 7.19
C LEU A 198 7.08 20.31 6.30
N ASP A 199 8.21 19.67 6.35
CA ASP A 199 9.41 20.21 5.69
C ASP A 199 9.91 19.35 4.50
N GLN A 200 9.11 18.42 3.94
CA GLN A 200 9.54 17.58 2.81
C GLN A 200 10.93 16.99 3.03
N VAL A 201 11.03 16.06 3.97
CA VAL A 201 12.33 15.57 4.44
C VAL A 201 12.75 14.25 3.84
N CYS A 202 11.81 13.54 3.25
CA CYS A 202 11.95 12.15 2.84
C CYS A 202 11.34 11.92 1.47
N GLU A 203 12.15 11.50 0.52
CA GLU A 203 11.70 10.87 -0.71
C GLU A 203 11.38 9.42 -0.38
N GLY A 204 10.09 9.10 -0.23
CA GLY A 204 9.66 7.77 0.21
C GLY A 204 9.79 6.72 -0.88
N VAL A 205 10.41 5.58 -0.57
CA VAL A 205 10.47 4.45 -1.51
C VAL A 205 9.08 3.89 -1.80
N ASP A 206 8.21 3.87 -0.80
CA ASP A 206 6.81 3.48 -0.93
C ASP A 206 6.02 4.45 -1.81
N LEU A 207 6.11 5.77 -1.53
CA LEU A 207 5.45 6.81 -2.33
C LEU A 207 5.77 6.68 -3.81
N ASN A 208 7.06 6.66 -4.12
CA ASN A 208 7.52 6.61 -5.50
C ASN A 208 7.12 5.28 -6.19
N SER A 209 7.12 4.17 -5.46
CA SER A 209 6.61 2.90 -5.96
C SER A 209 5.10 2.94 -6.23
N TYR A 210 4.32 3.53 -5.33
CA TYR A 210 2.87 3.72 -5.56
C TYR A 210 2.60 4.61 -6.77
N LEU A 211 3.42 5.66 -7.00
CA LEU A 211 3.33 6.51 -8.18
C LEU A 211 3.64 5.77 -9.49
N VAL A 212 4.56 4.81 -9.48
CA VAL A 212 4.78 3.92 -10.63
C VAL A 212 3.50 3.18 -10.99
N ARG A 213 2.79 2.61 -10.02
CA ARG A 213 1.51 1.93 -10.26
C ARG A 213 0.41 2.89 -10.66
N GLU A 214 0.32 4.04 -10.00
CA GLU A 214 -0.71 5.05 -10.27
C GLU A 214 -0.61 5.60 -11.69
N THR A 215 0.61 5.89 -12.14
CA THR A 215 0.87 6.33 -13.52
C THR A 215 0.56 5.23 -14.55
N ARG A 216 0.83 3.95 -14.25
CA ARG A 216 0.40 2.82 -15.08
C ARG A 216 -1.12 2.71 -15.15
N ALA A 217 -1.80 2.79 -14.00
CA ALA A 217 -3.25 2.74 -13.95
C ALA A 217 -3.89 3.89 -14.74
N PHE A 218 -3.37 5.10 -14.60
CA PHE A 218 -3.82 6.25 -15.38
C PHE A 218 -3.57 6.06 -16.88
N ALA A 219 -2.42 5.53 -17.27
CA ALA A 219 -2.14 5.21 -18.67
C ALA A 219 -3.15 4.21 -19.26
N ARG A 220 -3.57 3.20 -18.48
CA ARG A 220 -4.64 2.26 -18.87
C ARG A 220 -5.99 2.97 -19.04
N LEU A 221 -6.36 3.84 -18.09
CA LEU A 221 -7.59 4.63 -18.20
C LEU A 221 -7.55 5.56 -19.45
N ALA A 222 -6.42 6.19 -19.74
CA ALA A 222 -6.24 7.02 -20.92
C ALA A 222 -6.39 6.21 -22.23
N GLU A 223 -5.84 4.98 -22.25
CA GLU A 223 -6.04 4.07 -23.39
C GLU A 223 -7.49 3.65 -23.55
N MET A 224 -8.21 3.35 -22.46
CA MET A 224 -9.65 3.06 -22.47
C MET A 224 -10.46 4.25 -22.96
N ALA A 225 -10.04 5.48 -22.65
CA ALA A 225 -10.63 6.73 -23.14
C ALA A 225 -10.29 7.02 -24.62
N GLY A 226 -9.39 6.26 -25.24
CA GLY A 226 -8.95 6.41 -26.62
C GLY A 226 -7.77 7.37 -26.81
N ASP A 227 -7.22 7.94 -25.75
CA ASP A 227 -6.05 8.85 -25.80
C ASP A 227 -4.73 8.05 -25.70
N LYS A 228 -4.30 7.50 -26.83
CA LYS A 228 -3.09 6.70 -26.93
C LYS A 228 -1.80 7.52 -26.67
N GLN A 229 -1.82 8.84 -26.96
CA GLN A 229 -0.66 9.68 -26.74
C GLN A 229 -0.46 9.90 -25.23
N LEU A 230 -1.51 10.26 -24.53
CA LEU A 230 -1.49 10.42 -23.08
C LEU A 230 -1.11 9.10 -22.38
N ALA A 231 -1.65 7.98 -22.84
CA ALA A 231 -1.29 6.66 -22.32
C ALA A 231 0.23 6.37 -22.48
N ALA A 232 0.80 6.64 -23.65
CA ALA A 232 2.22 6.43 -23.89
C ALA A 232 3.10 7.38 -23.03
N GLU A 233 2.68 8.62 -22.84
CA GLU A 233 3.36 9.59 -21.96
C GLU A 233 3.46 9.07 -20.52
N TYR A 234 2.34 8.62 -19.93
CA TYR A 234 2.33 8.18 -18.55
C TYR A 234 2.98 6.80 -18.33
N ARG A 235 2.96 5.90 -19.32
CA ARG A 235 3.81 4.71 -19.29
C ARG A 235 5.29 5.08 -19.22
N LYS A 236 5.73 6.02 -20.03
CA LYS A 236 7.12 6.53 -20.01
C LYS A 236 7.49 7.14 -18.66
N LYS A 237 6.62 8.00 -18.07
CA LYS A 237 6.82 8.56 -16.73
C LYS A 237 6.98 7.44 -15.69
N SER A 238 6.14 6.41 -15.76
CA SER A 238 6.20 5.23 -14.89
C SER A 238 7.55 4.50 -14.99
N ASP A 239 8.00 4.22 -16.22
CA ASP A 239 9.25 3.50 -16.46
C ASP A 239 10.47 4.29 -15.98
N GLU A 240 10.51 5.60 -16.22
CA GLU A 240 11.56 6.50 -15.75
C GLU A 240 11.60 6.58 -14.22
N LEU A 241 10.44 6.64 -13.57
CA LEU A 241 10.35 6.64 -12.11
C LEU A 241 10.82 5.31 -11.51
N ALA A 242 10.39 4.19 -12.11
CA ALA A 242 10.84 2.87 -11.69
C ALA A 242 12.37 2.70 -11.77
N GLU A 243 12.99 3.25 -12.82
CA GLU A 243 14.45 3.24 -12.96
C GLU A 243 15.15 4.09 -11.90
N ARG A 244 14.61 5.27 -11.57
CA ARG A 244 15.14 6.12 -10.48
C ARG A 244 15.10 5.39 -9.13
N ILE A 245 14.00 4.71 -8.81
CA ILE A 245 13.88 3.93 -7.57
C ILE A 245 14.97 2.85 -7.53
N ARG A 246 15.12 2.07 -8.61
CA ARG A 246 16.12 1.00 -8.68
C ARG A 246 17.55 1.48 -8.51
N THR A 247 17.88 2.66 -9.06
CA THR A 247 19.24 3.16 -9.13
C THR A 247 19.63 4.06 -7.97
N MET A 248 18.66 4.80 -7.39
CA MET A 248 18.94 5.81 -6.37
C MET A 248 18.62 5.31 -4.95
N MET A 249 17.59 4.44 -4.81
CA MET A 249 17.05 4.05 -3.50
C MET A 249 17.47 2.64 -3.07
N TRP A 250 18.14 1.89 -3.93
CA TRP A 250 18.67 0.56 -3.62
C TRP A 250 20.10 0.65 -3.07
N ASP A 251 20.34 -0.03 -1.95
CA ASP A 251 21.66 -0.20 -1.37
C ASP A 251 22.17 -1.62 -1.66
N ASP A 252 23.22 -1.73 -2.49
CA ASP A 252 23.78 -3.02 -2.89
C ASP A 252 24.51 -3.74 -1.74
N GLU A 253 25.05 -2.99 -0.77
CA GLU A 253 25.73 -3.56 0.38
C GLU A 253 24.73 -4.27 1.30
N ASP A 254 23.69 -3.55 1.71
CA ASP A 254 22.63 -4.12 2.55
C ASP A 254 21.68 -5.05 1.79
N GLY A 255 21.49 -4.85 0.48
CA GLY A 255 20.47 -5.57 -0.30
C GLY A 255 19.06 -5.15 0.09
N PHE A 256 18.86 -3.85 0.28
CA PHE A 256 17.60 -3.30 0.75
C PHE A 256 17.31 -1.93 0.14
N TYR A 257 16.04 -1.56 0.04
CA TYR A 257 15.62 -0.23 -0.39
C TYR A 257 15.50 0.72 0.81
N TYR A 258 15.99 1.94 0.64
CA TYR A 258 15.89 2.98 1.65
C TYR A 258 15.30 4.27 1.08
N ASP A 259 14.56 5.00 1.93
CA ASP A 259 14.16 6.38 1.63
C ASP A 259 15.40 7.27 1.50
N LEU A 260 15.24 8.38 0.75
CA LEU A 260 16.32 9.35 0.59
C LEU A 260 16.00 10.65 1.32
N LYS A 261 17.06 11.36 1.70
CA LYS A 261 16.97 12.72 2.24
C LYS A 261 16.74 13.70 1.10
N VAL A 262 15.73 14.53 1.20
CA VAL A 262 15.46 15.61 0.24
C VAL A 262 16.62 16.62 0.22
N ASN A 263 17.19 16.93 1.37
CA ASN A 263 18.33 17.84 1.49
C ASN A 263 19.43 17.20 2.34
N PRO A 264 20.33 16.40 1.73
CA PRO A 264 21.38 15.68 2.46
C PRO A 264 22.41 16.60 3.14
N ASP A 265 22.60 17.83 2.63
CA ASP A 265 23.52 18.83 3.14
C ASP A 265 22.84 19.86 4.08
N GLY A 266 21.55 19.69 4.32
CA GLY A 266 20.76 20.57 5.18
C GLY A 266 21.10 20.42 6.67
N PRO A 267 20.73 21.40 7.51
CA PRO A 267 20.94 21.31 8.94
C PRO A 267 20.14 20.14 9.54
N MET A 268 20.85 19.24 10.21
CA MET A 268 20.33 18.02 10.83
C MET A 268 19.44 18.27 12.06
N ASP A 269 19.49 19.47 12.61
CA ASP A 269 18.81 19.89 13.84
C ASP A 269 17.29 20.09 13.71
N LYS A 270 16.76 20.20 12.49
CA LYS A 270 15.30 20.26 12.22
C LYS A 270 14.60 18.92 12.43
N TYR A 271 15.31 17.80 12.40
CA TYR A 271 14.78 16.42 12.28
C TYR A 271 15.43 15.50 13.32
N ASN A 272 15.16 15.75 14.60
CA ASN A 272 15.84 15.07 15.70
C ASN A 272 15.81 13.54 15.63
N GLU A 273 14.72 12.94 15.14
CA GLU A 273 14.59 11.48 15.02
C GLU A 273 15.43 10.97 13.85
N ILE A 274 15.26 11.55 12.66
CA ILE A 274 16.07 11.22 11.47
C ILE A 274 17.54 11.52 11.73
N ALA A 275 17.86 12.65 12.40
CA ALA A 275 19.21 12.99 12.78
C ALA A 275 19.84 11.95 13.70
N ARG A 276 19.09 11.46 14.70
CA ARG A 276 19.58 10.40 15.61
C ARG A 276 19.87 9.09 14.89
N VAL A 277 18.96 8.63 14.01
CA VAL A 277 19.19 7.44 13.19
C VAL A 277 20.40 7.62 12.30
N ASN A 278 20.53 8.75 11.65
CA ASN A 278 21.68 9.06 10.80
C ASN A 278 23.00 9.20 11.57
N MET A 279 22.97 9.54 12.85
CA MET A 279 24.17 9.51 13.70
C MET A 279 24.71 8.08 13.92
N TYR A 280 23.80 7.10 13.97
CA TYR A 280 24.16 5.69 14.21
C TYR A 280 24.43 4.91 12.93
N LYS A 281 23.73 5.26 11.84
CA LYS A 281 23.79 4.55 10.56
C LYS A 281 23.99 5.55 9.42
N GLN A 282 25.21 6.02 9.21
CA GLN A 282 25.50 6.94 8.10
C GLN A 282 25.58 6.17 6.77
N LYS A 283 24.67 6.45 5.83
CA LYS A 283 24.66 5.87 4.49
C LYS A 283 24.45 6.96 3.40
N GLY A 284 25.31 7.99 3.45
CA GLY A 284 25.27 9.07 2.46
C GLY A 284 23.89 9.77 2.44
N ASN A 285 23.22 9.72 1.28
CA ASN A 285 21.89 10.32 1.10
C ASN A 285 20.74 9.45 1.63
N MET A 286 20.98 8.20 1.94
CA MET A 286 19.94 7.27 2.40
C MET A 286 19.54 7.51 3.84
N ILE A 287 18.27 7.23 4.15
CA ILE A 287 17.70 7.12 5.49
C ILE A 287 17.65 5.62 5.82
N PRO A 288 18.66 5.06 6.50
CA PRO A 288 18.82 3.61 6.63
C PRO A 288 17.91 3.03 7.71
N VAL A 289 16.61 3.22 7.57
CA VAL A 289 15.55 2.67 8.42
C VAL A 289 14.87 1.52 7.70
N ARG A 290 14.90 0.33 8.30
CA ARG A 290 14.28 -0.87 7.75
C ARG A 290 12.81 -0.91 8.10
N SER A 291 12.00 -0.31 7.24
CA SER A 291 10.54 -0.30 7.32
C SER A 291 9.91 -1.30 6.35
N ILE A 292 8.73 -1.79 6.69
CA ILE A 292 7.89 -2.62 5.81
C ILE A 292 7.56 -1.90 4.49
N SER A 293 7.54 -0.57 4.49
CA SER A 293 7.35 0.26 3.29
C SER A 293 8.38 0.00 2.19
N SER A 294 9.58 -0.45 2.57
CA SER A 294 10.66 -0.78 1.64
C SER A 294 10.38 -2.01 0.77
N PHE A 295 9.33 -2.78 1.07
CA PHE A 295 8.85 -3.86 0.21
C PHE A 295 7.83 -3.39 -0.84
N ALA A 296 7.42 -2.13 -0.85
CA ALA A 296 6.52 -1.57 -1.87
C ALA A 296 7.03 -1.76 -3.32
N PRO A 297 8.36 -1.68 -3.62
CA PRO A 297 8.89 -2.00 -4.95
C PRO A 297 8.53 -3.41 -5.46
N MET A 298 8.31 -4.38 -4.56
CA MET A 298 7.86 -5.73 -4.95
C MET A 298 6.40 -5.72 -5.39
N PHE A 299 5.53 -5.07 -4.62
CA PHE A 299 4.12 -4.92 -4.97
C PHE A 299 3.91 -4.13 -6.26
N CYS A 300 4.72 -3.10 -6.46
CA CYS A 300 4.62 -2.20 -7.62
C CYS A 300 5.40 -2.68 -8.85
N GLU A 301 5.99 -3.88 -8.83
CA GLU A 301 6.76 -4.46 -9.93
C GLU A 301 7.92 -3.54 -10.39
N VAL A 302 8.56 -2.90 -9.43
CA VAL A 302 9.71 -2.00 -9.62
C VAL A 302 11.02 -2.74 -9.42
N ALA A 303 11.13 -3.57 -8.39
CA ALA A 303 12.35 -4.28 -8.04
C ALA A 303 12.76 -5.30 -9.12
N THR A 304 14.06 -5.60 -9.22
CA THR A 304 14.51 -6.72 -10.04
C THR A 304 14.29 -8.06 -9.31
N PRO A 305 14.23 -9.20 -10.01
CA PRO A 305 14.12 -10.51 -9.36
C PRO A 305 15.23 -10.76 -8.33
N GLU A 306 16.48 -10.33 -8.61
CA GLU A 306 17.62 -10.48 -7.71
C GLU A 306 17.46 -9.64 -6.44
N GLN A 307 16.94 -8.42 -6.56
CA GLN A 307 16.63 -7.55 -5.41
C GLN A 307 15.54 -8.19 -4.54
N VAL A 308 14.48 -8.72 -5.18
CA VAL A 308 13.41 -9.44 -4.45
C VAL A 308 13.94 -10.68 -3.74
N ASP A 309 14.85 -11.44 -4.35
CA ASP A 309 15.46 -12.61 -3.73
C ASP A 309 16.22 -12.23 -2.47
N ARG A 310 17.03 -11.17 -2.51
CA ARG A 310 17.77 -10.67 -1.35
C ARG A 310 16.83 -10.16 -0.25
N MET A 311 15.90 -9.28 -0.59
CA MET A 311 14.94 -8.74 0.39
C MET A 311 14.13 -9.83 1.07
N THR A 312 13.73 -10.85 0.31
CA THR A 312 12.92 -11.96 0.83
C THR A 312 13.71 -12.84 1.78
N THR A 313 14.95 -13.22 1.42
CA THR A 313 15.77 -14.16 2.19
C THR A 313 16.49 -13.50 3.37
N GLU A 314 17.02 -12.31 3.18
CA GLU A 314 17.84 -11.64 4.20
C GLU A 314 16.95 -10.94 5.25
N TYR A 315 15.76 -10.46 4.87
CA TYR A 315 14.93 -9.61 5.72
C TYR A 315 13.51 -10.13 5.97
N LEU A 316 12.72 -10.35 4.92
CA LEU A 316 11.27 -10.58 5.06
C LEU A 316 10.95 -11.80 5.93
N PHE A 317 11.59 -12.95 5.68
CA PHE A 317 11.41 -14.19 6.43
C PHE A 317 12.46 -14.40 7.53
N ASN A 318 13.18 -13.37 7.89
CA ASN A 318 14.17 -13.42 8.96
C ASN A 318 13.49 -13.05 10.31
N PRO A 319 13.51 -13.96 11.33
CA PRO A 319 12.89 -13.69 12.63
C PRO A 319 13.58 -12.58 13.45
N GLU A 320 14.82 -12.21 13.11
CA GLU A 320 15.53 -11.08 13.71
C GLU A 320 15.22 -9.75 13.00
N GLU A 321 14.44 -9.79 11.91
CA GLU A 321 14.07 -8.63 11.13
C GLU A 321 12.53 -8.48 11.11
N PHE A 322 11.83 -8.94 10.07
CA PHE A 322 10.38 -8.70 9.91
C PHE A 322 9.50 -9.89 10.28
N TRP A 323 10.05 -11.12 10.30
CA TRP A 323 9.26 -12.33 10.54
C TRP A 323 9.07 -12.60 12.03
N THR A 324 8.23 -11.82 12.66
CA THR A 324 7.86 -11.89 14.07
C THR A 324 6.96 -13.09 14.39
N PRO A 325 6.69 -13.43 15.66
CA PRO A 325 5.75 -14.50 16.04
C PRO A 325 4.36 -14.36 15.42
N ALA A 326 3.85 -13.13 15.28
CA ALA A 326 2.70 -12.77 14.46
C ALA A 326 3.20 -11.87 13.32
N PRO A 327 3.54 -12.42 12.13
CA PRO A 327 4.19 -11.65 11.07
C PRO A 327 3.18 -10.80 10.28
N MET A 328 3.62 -9.66 9.69
CA MET A 328 4.97 -9.12 9.67
C MET A 328 5.01 -7.78 10.41
N ALA A 329 6.10 -7.53 11.12
CA ALA A 329 6.26 -6.25 11.79
C ALA A 329 6.39 -5.09 10.80
N ALA A 330 5.80 -3.93 11.10
CA ALA A 330 5.90 -2.76 10.25
C ALA A 330 7.27 -2.06 10.29
N LEU A 331 8.08 -2.34 11.31
CA LEU A 331 9.48 -1.93 11.44
C LEU A 331 10.30 -3.16 11.82
N SER A 332 11.52 -3.30 11.28
CA SER A 332 12.41 -4.41 11.62
C SER A 332 12.73 -4.46 13.10
N LYS A 333 12.83 -5.67 13.66
CA LYS A 333 13.27 -5.89 15.05
C LYS A 333 14.69 -5.41 15.30
N SER A 334 15.52 -5.32 14.29
CA SER A 334 16.88 -4.79 14.38
C SER A 334 16.94 -3.27 14.54
N GLU A 335 15.82 -2.57 14.33
CA GLU A 335 15.76 -1.13 14.49
C GLU A 335 15.63 -0.72 15.96
N PRO A 336 16.39 0.30 16.42
CA PRO A 336 16.37 0.74 17.82
C PRO A 336 15.02 1.30 18.26
N TRP A 337 14.15 1.64 17.30
CA TRP A 337 12.80 2.18 17.52
C TRP A 337 11.72 1.11 17.53
N TYR A 338 12.06 -0.15 17.31
CA TYR A 338 11.09 -1.25 17.36
C TYR A 338 10.33 -1.25 18.69
N SER A 339 9.00 -1.13 18.62
CA SER A 339 8.15 -1.06 19.81
C SER A 339 6.72 -1.46 19.45
N THR A 340 6.16 -2.41 20.17
CA THR A 340 4.74 -2.82 20.05
C THR A 340 3.78 -1.88 20.78
N ILE A 341 4.29 -0.93 21.54
CA ILE A 341 3.52 0.08 22.25
C ILE A 341 3.88 1.49 21.76
N LEU A 342 2.95 2.41 21.90
CA LEU A 342 3.23 3.82 21.65
C LEU A 342 4.22 4.34 22.69
N LEU A 343 5.26 4.99 22.21
CA LEU A 343 6.24 5.64 23.06
C LEU A 343 5.75 7.03 23.47
N PRO A 344 6.28 7.63 24.56
CA PRO A 344 5.98 9.02 24.90
C PRO A 344 6.30 9.95 23.72
N ASN A 345 5.34 10.80 23.35
CA ASN A 345 5.36 11.71 22.21
C ASN A 345 5.10 11.07 20.83
N ASP A 346 4.78 9.79 20.73
CA ASP A 346 4.25 9.23 19.50
C ASP A 346 2.89 9.86 19.17
N VAL A 347 2.59 9.93 17.88
CA VAL A 347 1.30 10.41 17.34
C VAL A 347 0.64 9.30 16.55
N GLY A 348 -0.69 9.37 16.44
CA GLY A 348 -1.47 8.41 15.65
C GLY A 348 -1.39 6.98 16.16
N CYS A 349 -1.29 6.04 15.24
CA CYS A 349 -1.30 4.60 15.48
C CYS A 349 0.12 4.01 15.55
N SER A 350 0.23 2.80 16.12
CA SER A 350 1.53 2.15 16.35
C SER A 350 2.02 1.40 15.11
N TRP A 351 2.86 2.06 14.31
CA TRP A 351 3.49 1.53 13.09
C TRP A 351 4.95 1.09 13.26
N ARG A 352 5.52 1.17 14.47
CA ARG A 352 6.93 0.79 14.67
C ARG A 352 7.18 -0.70 14.79
N ALA A 353 6.19 -1.49 15.20
CA ALA A 353 6.39 -2.94 15.29
C ALA A 353 5.15 -3.74 14.91
N ASN A 354 3.97 -3.18 15.05
CA ASN A 354 2.72 -3.93 14.91
C ASN A 354 2.45 -4.36 13.46
N VAL A 355 1.57 -5.37 13.33
CA VAL A 355 1.17 -5.95 12.06
C VAL A 355 -0.01 -5.18 11.49
N TRP A 356 0.10 -4.77 10.24
CA TRP A 356 -0.93 -4.07 9.51
C TRP A 356 -1.32 -4.86 8.26
N ILE A 357 -2.58 -5.23 8.15
CA ILE A 357 -3.04 -6.10 7.07
C ILE A 357 -2.81 -5.50 5.67
N PRO A 358 -2.93 -4.17 5.44
CA PRO A 358 -2.58 -3.58 4.14
C PRO A 358 -1.16 -3.88 3.69
N THR A 359 -0.19 -3.79 4.61
CA THR A 359 1.21 -4.07 4.27
C THR A 359 1.45 -5.56 4.01
N ASN A 360 0.84 -6.44 4.81
CA ASN A 360 0.86 -7.88 4.55
C ASN A 360 0.24 -8.21 3.19
N TYR A 361 -0.85 -7.56 2.83
CA TYR A 361 -1.52 -7.74 1.54
C TYR A 361 -0.62 -7.30 0.38
N MET A 362 0.04 -6.13 0.49
CA MET A 362 1.00 -5.69 -0.51
C MET A 362 2.19 -6.63 -0.63
N VAL A 363 2.74 -7.14 0.48
CA VAL A 363 3.84 -8.12 0.44
C VAL A 363 3.39 -9.44 -0.21
N TYR A 364 2.20 -9.91 0.12
CA TYR A 364 1.62 -11.12 -0.49
C TYR A 364 1.55 -11.00 -2.02
N HIS A 365 0.97 -9.93 -2.54
CA HIS A 365 0.93 -9.68 -3.98
C HIS A 365 2.32 -9.42 -4.57
N GLY A 366 3.19 -8.72 -3.83
CA GLY A 366 4.57 -8.53 -4.22
C GLY A 366 5.30 -9.86 -4.46
N LEU A 367 5.14 -10.83 -3.57
CA LEU A 367 5.72 -12.17 -3.76
C LEU A 367 5.14 -12.90 -4.99
N ARG A 368 3.83 -12.82 -5.21
CA ARG A 368 3.16 -13.40 -6.39
C ARG A 368 3.63 -12.77 -7.69
N ASN A 369 3.86 -11.47 -7.72
CA ASN A 369 4.37 -10.76 -8.90
C ASN A 369 5.70 -11.33 -9.40
N TYR A 370 6.50 -11.92 -8.51
CA TYR A 370 7.80 -12.53 -8.84
C TYR A 370 7.78 -14.06 -8.78
N GLY A 371 6.60 -14.69 -8.84
CA GLY A 371 6.46 -16.15 -8.89
C GLY A 371 6.87 -16.86 -7.61
N LYS A 372 6.87 -16.17 -6.47
CA LYS A 372 7.18 -16.73 -5.14
C LYS A 372 5.90 -17.22 -4.44
N ASP A 373 5.07 -17.97 -5.16
CA ASP A 373 3.72 -18.34 -4.72
C ASP A 373 3.71 -19.10 -3.37
N GLN A 374 4.67 -20.00 -3.14
CA GLN A 374 4.75 -20.71 -1.86
C GLN A 374 5.01 -19.78 -0.67
N LEU A 375 5.82 -18.74 -0.85
CA LEU A 375 6.08 -17.75 0.20
C LEU A 375 4.88 -16.82 0.37
N ALA A 376 4.20 -16.47 -0.71
CA ALA A 376 2.94 -15.73 -0.68
C ALA A 376 1.86 -16.50 0.11
N SER A 377 1.70 -17.81 -0.14
CA SER A 377 0.77 -18.67 0.61
C SER A 377 1.05 -18.68 2.13
N ILE A 378 2.32 -18.66 2.53
CA ILE A 378 2.71 -18.55 3.93
C ILE A 378 2.23 -17.20 4.52
N VAL A 379 2.44 -16.10 3.81
CA VAL A 379 1.98 -14.77 4.25
C VAL A 379 0.46 -14.74 4.35
N ALA A 380 -0.27 -15.27 3.36
CA ALA A 380 -1.72 -15.33 3.35
C ALA A 380 -2.24 -16.13 4.57
N HIS A 381 -1.66 -17.30 4.83
CA HIS A 381 -2.03 -18.15 5.95
C HIS A 381 -1.87 -17.45 7.31
N TYR A 382 -0.69 -16.89 7.57
CA TYR A 382 -0.44 -16.24 8.87
C TYR A 382 -1.29 -14.97 9.03
N THR A 383 -1.52 -14.21 7.97
CA THR A 383 -2.36 -13.01 8.00
C THR A 383 -3.82 -13.38 8.31
N GLN A 384 -4.38 -14.39 7.62
CA GLN A 384 -5.73 -14.84 7.86
C GLN A 384 -5.89 -15.43 9.28
N LYS A 385 -4.88 -16.18 9.74
CA LYS A 385 -4.85 -16.73 11.10
C LYS A 385 -4.96 -15.65 12.16
N ILE A 386 -4.15 -14.57 12.06
CA ILE A 386 -4.18 -13.44 13.00
C ILE A 386 -5.57 -12.82 13.06
N VAL A 387 -6.18 -12.55 11.91
CA VAL A 387 -7.52 -11.94 11.85
C VAL A 387 -8.59 -12.86 12.44
N LYS A 388 -8.52 -14.16 12.15
CA LYS A 388 -9.48 -15.15 12.70
C LYS A 388 -9.35 -15.34 14.21
N GLU A 389 -8.12 -15.30 14.75
CA GLU A 389 -7.88 -15.54 16.18
C GLU A 389 -8.12 -14.29 17.04
N ALA A 390 -7.75 -13.09 16.55
CA ALA A 390 -7.85 -11.84 17.30
C ALA A 390 -9.07 -10.98 16.94
N GLY A 391 -9.85 -11.38 15.92
CA GLY A 391 -11.01 -10.64 15.44
C GLY A 391 -10.63 -9.47 14.52
N ASN A 392 -11.65 -8.73 14.09
CA ASN A 392 -11.50 -7.59 13.18
C ASN A 392 -11.00 -6.37 13.95
N ARG A 393 -9.70 -6.12 13.88
CA ARG A 393 -9.01 -5.05 14.60
C ARG A 393 -8.26 -4.15 13.63
N GLU A 394 -7.97 -2.94 14.03
CA GLU A 394 -7.26 -1.98 13.19
C GLU A 394 -5.86 -2.47 12.83
N TYR A 395 -5.13 -2.99 13.82
CA TYR A 395 -3.81 -3.63 13.68
C TYR A 395 -3.61 -4.69 14.78
N TYR A 396 -2.48 -5.39 14.75
CA TYR A 396 -2.22 -6.52 15.65
C TYR A 396 -0.81 -6.43 16.21
N ASN A 397 -0.65 -6.89 17.45
CA ASN A 397 0.67 -6.95 18.09
C ASN A 397 1.54 -8.03 17.43
N SER A 398 2.71 -7.66 16.93
CA SER A 398 3.60 -8.58 16.21
C SER A 398 4.23 -9.68 17.08
N GLU A 399 4.31 -9.49 18.38
CA GLU A 399 4.89 -10.48 19.31
C GLU A 399 3.83 -11.44 19.88
N THR A 400 2.60 -10.98 20.06
CA THR A 400 1.54 -11.78 20.72
C THR A 400 0.41 -12.19 19.80
N GLY A 401 0.18 -11.48 18.68
CA GLY A 401 -0.98 -11.64 17.80
C GLY A 401 -2.25 -10.98 18.33
N GLU A 402 -2.21 -10.33 19.49
CA GLU A 402 -3.37 -9.64 20.06
C GLU A 402 -3.84 -8.50 19.17
N GLY A 403 -5.15 -8.35 19.05
CA GLY A 403 -5.75 -7.25 18.30
C GLY A 403 -5.60 -5.91 19.03
N CYS A 404 -5.27 -4.87 18.27
CA CYS A 404 -5.00 -3.53 18.75
C CYS A 404 -5.79 -2.48 17.94
N GLY A 405 -5.76 -1.22 18.39
CA GLY A 405 -6.48 -0.12 17.77
C GLY A 405 -7.99 -0.22 17.95
N LEU A 406 -8.75 0.19 16.95
CA LEU A 406 -10.21 0.18 16.99
C LEU A 406 -10.79 -1.24 17.11
N ASP A 407 -11.87 -1.37 17.88
CA ASP A 407 -12.58 -2.59 18.17
C ASP A 407 -14.10 -2.37 18.24
N PRO A 408 -14.91 -2.95 17.34
CA PRO A 408 -14.46 -3.63 16.12
C PRO A 408 -13.96 -2.64 15.07
N PHE A 409 -13.14 -3.15 14.13
CA PHE A 409 -12.72 -2.41 12.95
C PHE A 409 -13.23 -3.12 11.69
N TRP A 410 -13.79 -2.40 10.74
CA TRP A 410 -14.42 -2.96 9.54
C TRP A 410 -13.80 -2.47 8.22
N GLY A 411 -12.58 -1.92 8.28
CA GLY A 411 -11.81 -1.46 7.13
C GLY A 411 -10.88 -2.52 6.54
N TRP A 412 -9.66 -2.13 6.26
CA TRP A 412 -8.64 -2.92 5.55
C TRP A 412 -8.33 -4.30 6.14
N SER A 413 -8.46 -4.49 7.46
CA SER A 413 -8.13 -5.77 8.10
C SER A 413 -9.00 -6.91 7.61
N LEU A 414 -10.16 -6.60 7.05
CA LEU A 414 -11.06 -7.59 6.47
C LEU A 414 -10.46 -8.30 5.24
N LEU A 415 -9.43 -7.72 4.59
CA LEU A 415 -8.65 -8.42 3.55
C LEU A 415 -8.10 -9.76 4.04
N GLY A 416 -7.74 -9.84 5.33
CA GLY A 416 -7.25 -11.07 5.93
C GLY A 416 -8.21 -12.26 5.84
N HIS A 417 -9.52 -12.03 5.73
CA HIS A 417 -10.49 -13.11 5.52
C HIS A 417 -10.44 -13.72 4.11
N PHE A 418 -9.90 -13.00 3.14
CA PHE A 418 -9.92 -13.38 1.73
C PHE A 418 -8.58 -13.92 1.22
N MET A 419 -7.47 -13.69 1.93
CA MET A 419 -6.13 -13.95 1.39
C MET A 419 -5.88 -15.43 1.06
N GLU A 420 -6.31 -16.39 1.89
CA GLU A 420 -6.21 -17.83 1.55
C GLU A 420 -7.13 -18.21 0.37
N TRP A 421 -8.28 -17.56 0.24
CA TRP A 421 -9.14 -17.75 -0.92
C TRP A 421 -8.47 -17.20 -2.19
N GLU A 422 -7.91 -15.99 -2.16
CA GLU A 422 -7.15 -15.41 -3.27
C GLU A 422 -6.01 -16.31 -3.72
N ASP A 423 -5.31 -16.91 -2.77
CA ASP A 423 -4.20 -17.85 -3.03
C ASP A 423 -4.67 -19.10 -3.78
N SER A 424 -5.93 -19.50 -3.62
CA SER A 424 -6.55 -20.65 -4.26
C SER A 424 -7.02 -20.41 -5.69
N VAL A 425 -7.09 -19.14 -6.16
CA VAL A 425 -7.64 -18.76 -7.46
C VAL A 425 -6.57 -18.14 -8.38
N PRO A 426 -6.68 -18.33 -9.72
CA PRO A 426 -5.68 -17.82 -10.66
C PRO A 426 -5.88 -16.32 -10.99
N TYR A 427 -6.72 -15.62 -10.25
CA TYR A 427 -7.07 -14.22 -10.49
C TYR A 427 -6.35 -13.31 -9.50
N ASP A 428 -6.00 -12.13 -9.96
CA ASP A 428 -5.39 -11.07 -9.17
C ASP A 428 -6.02 -9.74 -9.53
N VAL A 429 -6.82 -9.20 -8.61
CA VAL A 429 -7.52 -7.91 -8.81
C VAL A 429 -6.59 -6.72 -8.74
N THR A 430 -5.37 -6.92 -8.26
CA THR A 430 -4.39 -5.85 -8.14
C THR A 430 -3.56 -5.66 -9.42
N LYS A 431 -3.66 -6.55 -10.41
CA LYS A 431 -2.89 -6.42 -11.66
C LYS A 431 -3.29 -5.20 -12.48
N ILE A 432 -2.26 -4.51 -12.98
CA ILE A 432 -2.36 -3.35 -13.88
C ILE A 432 -1.62 -3.72 -15.17
N ASP A 433 -2.30 -4.38 -16.13
CA ASP A 433 -1.71 -4.83 -17.40
C ASP A 433 -1.97 -3.86 -18.55
#